data_6b001203d77352442e1194ed2d1d7d95
#
_entry.id   6b001203d77352442e1194ed2d1d7d95
#
_cell.length_a   1.000
_cell.length_b   1.000
_cell.length_c   1.000
_cell.angle_alpha   90.00
_cell.angle_beta   90.00
_cell.angle_gamma   90.00
#
_symmetry.space_group_name_H-M   'P 1'
#
loop_
_entity.id
_entity.type
_entity.pdbx_description
1 polymer ?
#
loop_
_entity_poly.entity_id
_entity_poly.type
_entity_poly.pdbx_seq_one_letter_code
_entity_poly.pdbx_strand_id
1 'polypeptide(L)'
;MTKILTIDDETEFTTLIQNYFGPRGFEVLVANDGDAGLAIAKKEKPDVCLIDLKMPGLHGDEVLREILLHNPETKCIMITASEGEGKTGEKLISMGAYACFDKPITSLRSLETKIKEAFIS
;
A
#
# COMPACT_ATOMS: atom_id res chain seq x y z
N MET A 1 12.42 2.95 12.82
CA MET A 1 11.02 3.36 12.59
C MET A 1 10.55 2.81 11.25
N THR A 2 9.43 2.10 11.24
CA THR A 2 8.90 1.54 10.01
C THR A 2 8.32 2.67 9.14
N LYS A 3 8.69 2.67 7.89
CA LYS A 3 8.30 3.70 6.93
C LYS A 3 7.20 3.15 6.02
N ILE A 4 6.05 3.82 6.02
CA ILE A 4 4.89 3.45 5.21
C ILE A 4 4.69 4.51 4.13
N LEU A 5 4.54 4.07 2.89
CA LEU A 5 4.11 4.95 1.80
C LEU A 5 2.70 4.55 1.42
N THR A 6 1.75 5.48 1.51
CA THR A 6 0.39 5.23 1.05
C THR A 6 0.17 5.97 -0.27
N ILE A 7 -0.24 5.23 -1.29
CA ILE A 7 -0.45 5.74 -2.65
C ILE A 7 -1.93 5.60 -2.98
N ASP A 8 -2.65 6.71 -2.98
CA ASP A 8 -4.10 6.71 -3.16
C ASP A 8 -4.56 8.10 -3.58
N ASP A 9 -5.44 8.18 -4.54
CA ASP A 9 -5.96 9.46 -5.01
C ASP A 9 -7.07 10.01 -4.09
N GLU A 10 -7.57 9.20 -3.16
CA GLU A 10 -8.54 9.66 -2.18
C GLU A 10 -7.82 10.22 -0.96
N THR A 11 -7.82 11.55 -0.84
CA THR A 11 -7.11 12.21 0.26
C THR A 11 -7.67 11.86 1.64
N GLU A 12 -8.95 11.53 1.71
CA GLU A 12 -9.56 11.09 2.96
C GLU A 12 -8.91 9.81 3.47
N PHE A 13 -8.62 8.89 2.55
CA PHE A 13 -7.97 7.63 2.92
C PHE A 13 -6.53 7.86 3.38
N THR A 14 -5.76 8.67 2.64
CA THR A 14 -4.36 8.91 3.02
C THR A 14 -4.28 9.65 4.35
N THR A 15 -5.21 10.58 4.60
CA THR A 15 -5.28 11.27 5.89
C THR A 15 -5.60 10.29 7.02
N LEU A 16 -6.52 9.36 6.77
CA LEU A 16 -6.87 8.33 7.75
C LEU A 16 -5.63 7.50 8.13
N ILE A 17 -4.85 7.12 7.14
CA ILE A 17 -3.63 6.33 7.37
C ILE A 17 -2.61 7.14 8.18
N GLN A 18 -2.40 8.41 7.81
CA GLN A 18 -1.49 9.27 8.56
C GLN A 18 -1.91 9.42 10.01
N ASN A 19 -3.20 9.67 10.23
CA ASN A 19 -3.72 9.91 11.58
C ASN A 19 -3.68 8.67 12.47
N TYR A 20 -3.83 7.51 11.88
CA TYR A 20 -3.79 6.27 12.64
C TYR A 20 -2.35 5.80 12.93
N PHE A 21 -1.51 5.77 11.88
CA PHE A 21 -0.17 5.18 12.00
C PHE A 21 0.89 6.13 12.52
N GLY A 22 0.76 7.43 12.22
CA GLY A 22 1.75 8.42 12.67
C GLY A 22 1.95 8.40 14.19
N PRO A 23 0.87 8.55 14.99
CA PRO A 23 1.01 8.53 16.45
C PRO A 23 1.48 7.18 17.01
N ARG A 24 1.41 6.12 16.23
CA ARG A 24 1.78 4.77 16.66
C ARG A 24 3.23 4.44 16.35
N GLY A 25 4.02 5.43 15.93
CA GLY A 25 5.45 5.27 15.73
C GLY A 25 5.89 4.93 14.32
N PHE A 26 4.99 5.08 13.34
CA PHE A 26 5.34 4.86 11.94
C PHE A 26 5.63 6.19 11.25
N GLU A 27 6.58 6.19 10.33
CA GLU A 27 6.76 7.33 9.45
C GLU A 27 5.85 7.10 8.24
N VAL A 28 4.92 8.03 7.99
CA VAL A 28 3.95 7.88 6.91
C VAL A 28 4.21 8.90 5.82
N LEU A 29 4.45 8.41 4.62
CA LEU A 29 4.61 9.22 3.42
C LEU A 29 3.37 9.06 2.56
N VAL A 30 2.98 10.09 1.83
CA VAL A 30 1.76 10.11 1.05
C VAL A 30 2.06 10.48 -0.40
N ALA A 31 1.46 9.73 -1.32
CA ALA A 31 1.42 10.08 -2.74
C ALA A 31 -0.02 9.97 -3.22
N ASN A 32 -0.44 10.89 -4.08
CA ASN A 32 -1.83 10.95 -4.54
C ASN A 32 -2.04 10.37 -5.93
N ASP A 33 -0.99 9.85 -6.55
CA ASP A 33 -1.08 9.13 -7.81
C ASP A 33 0.09 8.16 -7.95
N GLY A 34 0.02 7.30 -8.96
CA GLY A 34 1.02 6.25 -9.15
C GLY A 34 2.40 6.77 -9.48
N ASP A 35 2.49 7.81 -10.31
CA ASP A 35 3.80 8.36 -10.70
C ASP A 35 4.51 8.99 -9.50
N ALA A 36 3.78 9.78 -8.71
CA ALA A 36 4.34 10.36 -7.49
C ALA A 36 4.74 9.26 -6.51
N GLY A 37 3.90 8.22 -6.38
CA GLY A 37 4.20 7.09 -5.52
C GLY A 37 5.48 6.38 -5.91
N LEU A 38 5.67 6.12 -7.21
CA LEU A 38 6.90 5.48 -7.69
C LEU A 38 8.13 6.33 -7.42
N ALA A 39 8.04 7.64 -7.64
CA ALA A 39 9.17 8.54 -7.39
C ALA A 39 9.56 8.51 -5.92
N ILE A 40 8.58 8.56 -5.02
CA ILE A 40 8.83 8.51 -3.58
C ILE A 40 9.39 7.15 -3.18
N ALA A 41 8.83 6.07 -3.72
CA ALA A 41 9.30 4.73 -3.40
C ALA A 41 10.76 4.52 -3.77
N LYS A 42 11.17 5.02 -4.93
CA LYS A 42 12.56 4.91 -5.38
C LYS A 42 13.50 5.70 -4.49
N LYS A 43 13.08 6.88 -4.05
CA LYS A 43 13.90 7.77 -3.24
C LYS A 43 13.96 7.34 -1.79
N GLU A 44 12.81 7.04 -1.19
CA GLU A 44 12.69 6.82 0.23
C GLU A 44 12.80 5.35 0.65
N LYS A 45 12.65 4.43 -0.28
CA LYS A 45 12.70 2.98 -0.03
C LYS A 45 11.86 2.57 1.18
N PRO A 46 10.53 2.78 1.12
CA PRO A 46 9.68 2.47 2.27
C PRO A 46 9.68 0.97 2.57
N ASP A 47 9.41 0.65 3.83
CA ASP A 47 9.28 -0.74 4.26
C ASP A 47 7.99 -1.36 3.76
N VAL A 48 6.93 -0.55 3.74
CA VAL A 48 5.59 -0.97 3.34
C VAL A 48 5.00 0.06 2.39
N CYS A 49 4.36 -0.40 1.33
CA CYS A 49 3.56 0.45 0.46
C CYS A 49 2.11 0.00 0.51
N LEU A 50 1.21 0.93 0.77
CA LEU A 50 -0.24 0.69 0.65
C LEU A 50 -0.64 1.28 -0.68
N ILE A 51 -1.12 0.46 -1.60
CA ILE A 51 -1.36 0.87 -2.98
C ILE A 51 -2.82 0.67 -3.37
N ASP A 52 -3.50 1.76 -3.75
CA ASP A 52 -4.86 1.67 -4.28
C ASP A 52 -4.79 1.10 -5.70
N LEU A 53 -5.63 0.12 -6.00
CA LEU A 53 -5.62 -0.51 -7.31
C LEU A 53 -6.13 0.41 -8.40
N LYS A 54 -7.20 1.14 -8.12
CA LYS A 54 -7.85 2.00 -9.13
C LYS A 54 -7.49 3.46 -8.93
N MET A 55 -6.59 3.96 -9.74
CA MET A 55 -6.19 5.37 -9.74
C MET A 55 -6.17 5.90 -11.17
N PRO A 56 -6.40 7.21 -11.34
CA PRO A 56 -6.20 7.82 -12.66
C PRO A 56 -4.74 7.69 -13.09
N GLY A 57 -4.51 7.49 -14.37
CA GLY A 57 -3.15 7.35 -14.90
C GLY A 57 -2.59 5.97 -14.65
N LEU A 58 -1.49 5.89 -13.94
CA LEU A 58 -0.82 4.61 -13.67
C LEU A 58 -1.61 3.80 -12.65
N HIS A 59 -2.07 2.63 -13.05
CA HIS A 59 -2.86 1.75 -12.18
C HIS A 59 -2.02 1.08 -11.10
N GLY A 60 -2.69 0.70 -10.00
CA GLY A 60 -2.00 0.14 -8.83
C GLY A 60 -1.21 -1.12 -9.11
N ASP A 61 -1.66 -1.98 -10.04
CA ASP A 61 -0.93 -3.19 -10.39
C ASP A 61 0.38 -2.87 -11.10
N GLU A 62 0.41 -1.81 -11.92
CA GLU A 62 1.63 -1.35 -12.56
C GLU A 62 2.59 -0.77 -11.52
N VAL A 63 2.05 -0.02 -10.56
CA VAL A 63 2.84 0.54 -9.45
C VAL A 63 3.47 -0.58 -8.63
N LEU A 64 2.69 -1.62 -8.31
CA LEU A 64 3.18 -2.80 -7.60
C LEU A 64 4.37 -3.41 -8.31
N ARG A 65 4.23 -3.65 -9.61
CA ARG A 65 5.29 -4.26 -10.41
C ARG A 65 6.57 -3.44 -10.37
N GLU A 66 6.44 -2.12 -10.59
CA GLU A 66 7.59 -1.24 -10.66
C GLU A 66 8.30 -1.10 -9.31
N ILE A 67 7.53 -1.01 -8.23
CA ILE A 67 8.12 -0.93 -6.89
C ILE A 67 8.93 -2.19 -6.60
N LEU A 68 8.37 -3.36 -6.89
CA LEU A 68 9.06 -4.63 -6.62
C LEU A 68 10.28 -4.85 -7.50
N LEU A 69 10.27 -4.29 -8.73
CA LEU A 69 11.44 -4.34 -9.59
C LEU A 69 12.61 -3.52 -9.02
N HIS A 70 12.31 -2.36 -8.42
CA HIS A 70 13.34 -1.50 -7.85
C HIS A 70 13.72 -1.87 -6.43
N ASN A 71 12.77 -2.40 -5.66
CA ASN A 71 13.03 -2.77 -4.27
C ASN A 71 12.19 -3.99 -3.90
N PRO A 72 12.68 -5.20 -4.20
CA PRO A 72 11.92 -6.42 -3.97
C PRO A 72 11.65 -6.71 -2.49
N GLU A 73 12.32 -6.02 -1.58
CA GLU A 73 12.10 -6.21 -0.14
C GLU A 73 10.93 -5.41 0.41
N THR A 74 10.43 -4.41 -0.34
CA THR A 74 9.28 -3.63 0.10
C THR A 74 8.04 -4.53 0.15
N LYS A 75 7.30 -4.46 1.25
CA LYS A 75 6.05 -5.21 1.38
C LYS A 75 4.93 -4.36 0.80
N CYS A 76 4.34 -4.81 -0.28
CA CYS A 76 3.26 -4.08 -0.95
C CYS A 76 1.92 -4.68 -0.55
N ILE A 77 1.05 -3.84 0.02
CA ILE A 77 -0.30 -4.23 0.41
C ILE A 77 -1.26 -3.48 -0.52
N MET A 78 -2.05 -4.25 -1.25
CA MET A 78 -3.01 -3.67 -2.18
C MET A 78 -4.31 -3.33 -1.46
N ILE A 79 -4.83 -2.15 -1.73
CA ILE A 79 -6.11 -1.70 -1.17
C ILE A 79 -7.05 -1.51 -2.35
N THR A 80 -8.10 -2.30 -2.43
CA THR A 80 -8.97 -2.29 -3.59
C THR A 80 -10.43 -2.04 -3.20
N ALA A 81 -11.16 -1.35 -4.08
CA ALA A 81 -12.60 -1.32 -3.96
C ALA A 81 -13.08 -2.68 -4.42
N SER A 82 -13.55 -3.51 -3.50
CA SER A 82 -13.99 -4.85 -3.82
C SER A 82 -15.24 -4.80 -4.72
N GLU A 83 -15.18 -5.43 -5.86
CA GLU A 83 -16.32 -5.57 -6.75
C GLU A 83 -16.81 -7.01 -6.80
N GLY A 84 -16.56 -7.74 -5.72
CA GLY A 84 -17.04 -9.11 -5.59
C GLY A 84 -16.28 -10.15 -6.39
N GLU A 85 -15.15 -9.77 -6.98
CA GLU A 85 -14.34 -10.71 -7.76
C GLU A 85 -13.11 -11.12 -6.98
N GLY A 86 -13.19 -12.26 -6.29
CA GLY A 86 -12.08 -12.79 -5.51
C GLY A 86 -10.80 -13.04 -6.31
N LYS A 87 -10.91 -13.13 -7.63
CA LYS A 87 -9.76 -13.37 -8.50
C LYS A 87 -8.78 -12.23 -8.58
N THR A 88 -9.22 -11.00 -8.33
CA THR A 88 -8.32 -9.84 -8.36
C THR A 88 -7.27 -9.93 -7.26
N GLY A 89 -7.70 -10.28 -6.04
CA GLY A 89 -6.76 -10.44 -4.93
C GLY A 89 -5.74 -11.54 -5.21
N GLU A 90 -6.19 -12.68 -5.71
CA GLU A 90 -5.30 -13.78 -6.04
C GLU A 90 -4.28 -13.39 -7.10
N LYS A 91 -4.71 -12.65 -8.12
CA LYS A 91 -3.82 -12.16 -9.17
C LYS A 91 -2.74 -11.25 -8.59
N LEU A 92 -3.12 -10.31 -7.73
CA LEU A 92 -2.18 -9.37 -7.13
C LEU A 92 -1.17 -10.09 -6.23
N ILE A 93 -1.61 -11.07 -5.46
CA ILE A 93 -0.71 -11.88 -4.65
C ILE A 93 0.28 -12.62 -5.57
N SER A 94 -0.20 -13.18 -6.69
CA SER A 94 0.68 -13.87 -7.62
C SER A 94 1.70 -12.93 -8.27
N MET A 95 1.41 -11.63 -8.31
CA MET A 95 2.31 -10.62 -8.83
C MET A 95 3.32 -10.15 -7.78
N GLY A 96 3.21 -10.61 -6.54
CA GLY A 96 4.15 -10.29 -5.48
C GLY A 96 3.60 -9.43 -4.36
N ALA A 97 2.31 -9.09 -4.37
CA ALA A 97 1.72 -8.34 -3.27
C ALA A 97 1.77 -9.19 -1.99
N TYR A 98 2.09 -8.54 -0.88
CA TYR A 98 2.14 -9.23 0.41
C TYR A 98 0.75 -9.56 0.93
N ALA A 99 -0.21 -8.66 0.70
CA ALA A 99 -1.58 -8.84 1.14
C ALA A 99 -2.51 -7.93 0.34
N CYS A 100 -3.81 -8.20 0.42
CA CYS A 100 -4.85 -7.37 -0.18
C CYS A 100 -5.93 -7.10 0.84
N PHE A 101 -6.42 -5.87 0.87
CA PHE A 101 -7.53 -5.45 1.72
C PHE A 101 -8.60 -4.79 0.85
N ASP A 102 -9.85 -4.98 1.20
CA ASP A 102 -10.96 -4.36 0.50
C ASP A 102 -11.30 -3.01 1.14
N LYS A 103 -11.72 -2.05 0.30
CA LYS A 103 -12.28 -0.80 0.78
C LYS A 103 -13.80 -0.96 0.96
N PRO A 104 -14.37 -0.29 1.97
CA PRO A 104 -13.67 0.49 3.00
C PRO A 104 -12.97 -0.43 3.99
N ILE A 105 -11.84 0.02 4.50
CA ILE A 105 -11.13 -0.75 5.54
C ILE A 105 -11.92 -0.60 6.84
N THR A 106 -12.44 -1.70 7.33
CA THR A 106 -13.28 -1.70 8.53
C THR A 106 -12.45 -1.80 9.81
N SER A 107 -11.20 -2.23 9.70
CA SER A 107 -10.33 -2.37 10.87
C SER A 107 -8.90 -1.97 10.53
N LEU A 108 -8.52 -0.78 10.97
CA LEU A 108 -7.13 -0.34 10.84
C LEU A 108 -6.20 -1.16 11.72
N ARG A 109 -6.73 -1.72 12.82
CA ARG A 109 -5.95 -2.63 13.65
C ARG A 109 -5.56 -3.88 12.89
N SER A 110 -6.45 -4.42 12.06
CA SER A 110 -6.13 -5.58 11.22
C SER A 110 -5.03 -5.25 10.21
N LEU A 111 -5.08 -4.06 9.62
CA LEU A 111 -4.04 -3.60 8.72
C LEU A 111 -2.72 -3.45 9.46
N GLU A 112 -2.74 -2.86 10.65
CA GLU A 112 -1.54 -2.70 11.47
C GLU A 112 -0.94 -4.06 11.82
N THR A 113 -1.77 -5.02 12.21
CA THR A 113 -1.32 -6.37 12.54
C THR A 113 -0.63 -7.01 11.34
N LYS A 114 -1.22 -6.88 10.15
CA LYS A 114 -0.64 -7.44 8.94
C LYS A 114 0.72 -6.80 8.62
N ILE A 115 0.83 -5.49 8.81
CA ILE A 115 2.10 -4.79 8.60
C ILE A 115 3.16 -5.29 9.59
N LYS A 116 2.80 -5.43 10.86
CA LYS A 116 3.75 -5.89 11.88
C LYS A 116 4.20 -7.33 11.63
N GLU A 117 3.30 -8.20 11.17
CA GLU A 117 3.66 -9.58 10.82
C GLU A 117 4.74 -9.65 9.74
N ALA A 118 4.76 -8.69 8.82
CA ALA A 118 5.71 -8.68 7.72
C ALA A 118 7.16 -8.53 8.20
N PHE A 119 7.37 -8.04 9.42
CA PHE A 119 8.70 -7.77 9.97
C PHE A 119 9.05 -8.62 11.19
N ILE A 120 8.23 -9.61 11.48
CA ILE A 120 8.56 -10.60 12.50
C ILE A 120 9.40 -11.69 11.84
N SER A 121 10.57 -11.91 12.36
CA SER A 121 11.48 -12.95 11.87
C SER A 121 11.22 -14.30 12.54
#